data_061af8455e18e5d7e6503e1db9b801db
#
_entry.id   061af8455e18e5d7e6503e1db9b801db
#
_cell.length_a   1.000
_cell.length_b   1.000
_cell.length_c   1.000
_cell.angle_alpha   90.00
_cell.angle_beta   90.00
_cell.angle_gamma   90.00
#
_symmetry.space_group_name_H-M   'P 1'
#
loop_
_entity.id
_entity.type
_entity.pdbx_description
1 polymer ?
#
loop_
_entity_poly.entity_id
_entity_poly.type
_entity_poly.pdbx_seq_one_letter_code
_entity_poly.pdbx_strand_id
1 'polypeptide(L)'
;PELSKGELNVYEVSMRSFGNIRVRGWYEVPKSKGPHPVILRVPGYGGNMKSIARFKDMIVFSFNPRGHGNSQEDIKGKPSNFWIRGLDNKEGYYYQGAYLDCVRALDFLYSRKEVDPKRIAVAGGSQGGGLSLSTAALDSRISLCAPHIPFLTNWDLYFKTSHWPEMDKWIEAKESRTWQSTLKTMSYFDTMNMAPWIKCPLFMGVGLQDSICPPVTCFAVYNRVKGKKEYLVYPLAKHSVDKSHHQLVFNWMREKFGLKSSR
;
A
#
# COMPACT_ATOMS: atom_id res chain seq x y z
N PRO A 1 -8.91 -16.75 -15.54
CA PRO A 1 -8.82 -16.75 -17.01
C PRO A 1 -7.69 -15.83 -17.48
N GLU A 2 -7.01 -16.22 -18.52
CA GLU A 2 -5.98 -15.43 -19.16
C GLU A 2 -6.64 -14.35 -20.04
N LEU A 3 -6.24 -13.11 -19.82
CA LEU A 3 -6.66 -11.95 -20.60
C LEU A 3 -5.43 -11.37 -21.31
N SER A 4 -5.00 -12.00 -22.40
CA SER A 4 -3.83 -11.52 -23.16
C SER A 4 -4.11 -10.18 -23.83
N LYS A 5 -3.23 -9.20 -23.63
CA LYS A 5 -3.28 -7.87 -24.26
C LYS A 5 -1.94 -7.58 -24.94
N GLY A 6 -1.90 -7.70 -26.27
CA GLY A 6 -0.68 -7.41 -27.05
C GLY A 6 0.53 -8.22 -26.57
N GLU A 7 1.55 -7.55 -26.05
CA GLU A 7 2.79 -8.15 -25.56
C GLU A 7 2.76 -8.62 -24.09
N LEU A 8 1.59 -8.61 -23.47
CA LEU A 8 1.38 -9.01 -22.06
C LEU A 8 0.46 -10.21 -21.96
N ASN A 9 0.77 -11.11 -21.04
CA ASN A 9 -0.17 -12.08 -20.48
C ASN A 9 -0.76 -11.49 -19.21
N VAL A 10 -2.08 -11.50 -19.07
CA VAL A 10 -2.82 -10.94 -17.94
C VAL A 10 -3.63 -12.02 -17.27
N TYR A 11 -3.40 -12.22 -15.98
CA TYR A 11 -4.06 -13.24 -15.18
C TYR A 11 -4.81 -12.60 -14.02
N GLU A 12 -6.00 -13.08 -13.71
CA GLU A 12 -6.58 -12.90 -12.39
C GLU A 12 -6.00 -13.98 -11.46
N VAL A 13 -5.29 -13.53 -10.43
CA VAL A 13 -4.71 -14.40 -9.41
C VAL A 13 -5.60 -14.42 -8.19
N SER A 14 -5.84 -15.60 -7.61
CA SER A 14 -6.56 -15.81 -6.36
C SER A 14 -5.71 -16.64 -5.42
N MET A 15 -5.60 -16.21 -4.15
CA MET A 15 -4.85 -16.92 -3.12
C MET A 15 -5.53 -16.84 -1.76
N ARG A 16 -5.23 -17.79 -0.88
CA ARG A 16 -5.61 -17.73 0.53
C ARG A 16 -4.56 -16.98 1.33
N SER A 17 -5.01 -16.12 2.21
CA SER A 17 -4.21 -15.29 3.10
C SER A 17 -4.56 -15.56 4.56
N PHE A 18 -4.01 -14.76 5.47
CA PHE A 18 -4.24 -14.85 6.91
C PHE A 18 -5.73 -14.95 7.27
N GLY A 19 -6.08 -15.85 8.18
CA GLY A 19 -7.47 -16.14 8.54
C GLY A 19 -8.26 -16.85 7.42
N ASN A 20 -7.57 -17.52 6.49
CA ASN A 20 -8.15 -18.22 5.34
C ASN A 20 -8.98 -17.33 4.40
N ILE A 21 -8.76 -16.02 4.43
CA ILE A 21 -9.44 -15.04 3.58
C ILE A 21 -8.92 -15.15 2.14
N ARG A 22 -9.82 -15.15 1.16
CA ARG A 22 -9.47 -15.13 -0.26
C ARG A 22 -9.18 -13.71 -0.72
N VAL A 23 -7.97 -13.51 -1.26
CA VAL A 23 -7.54 -12.24 -1.85
C VAL A 23 -7.15 -12.44 -3.30
N ARG A 24 -7.29 -11.39 -4.10
CA ARG A 24 -7.09 -11.44 -5.55
C ARG A 24 -6.33 -10.23 -6.07
N GLY A 25 -5.83 -10.37 -7.29
CA GLY A 25 -5.20 -9.28 -8.02
C GLY A 25 -5.03 -9.60 -9.49
N TRP A 26 -4.63 -8.61 -10.25
CA TRP A 26 -4.32 -8.69 -11.67
C TRP A 26 -2.82 -8.78 -11.85
N TYR A 27 -2.34 -9.89 -12.38
CA TYR A 27 -0.94 -10.20 -12.59
C TYR A 27 -0.61 -10.10 -14.09
N GLU A 28 0.18 -9.09 -14.45
CA GLU A 28 0.53 -8.75 -15.82
C GLU A 28 2.00 -9.12 -16.06
N VAL A 29 2.26 -10.03 -16.98
CA VAL A 29 3.60 -10.58 -17.28
C VAL A 29 3.96 -10.28 -18.71
N PRO A 30 5.14 -9.65 -18.96
CA PRO A 30 5.67 -9.52 -20.30
C PRO A 30 5.86 -10.87 -21.00
N LYS A 31 5.58 -10.95 -22.30
CA LYS A 31 5.85 -12.14 -23.12
C LYS A 31 7.33 -12.30 -23.47
N SER A 32 8.14 -11.26 -23.26
CA SER A 32 9.60 -11.32 -23.41
C SER A 32 10.23 -12.25 -22.37
N LYS A 33 11.47 -12.70 -22.67
CA LYS A 33 12.21 -13.59 -21.75
C LYS A 33 12.59 -12.84 -20.47
N GLY A 34 12.18 -13.39 -19.31
CA GLY A 34 12.53 -12.90 -17.96
C GLY A 34 13.90 -13.38 -17.46
N PRO A 35 14.16 -13.20 -16.14
CA PRO A 35 13.23 -12.70 -15.14
C PRO A 35 13.05 -11.17 -15.19
N HIS A 36 11.86 -10.72 -14.83
CA HIS A 36 11.46 -9.30 -14.90
C HIS A 36 11.38 -8.67 -13.51
N PRO A 37 11.71 -7.37 -13.35
CA PRO A 37 11.37 -6.60 -12.16
C PRO A 37 9.86 -6.46 -12.03
N VAL A 38 9.40 -6.22 -10.79
CA VAL A 38 7.98 -6.18 -10.44
C VAL A 38 7.61 -4.87 -9.77
N ILE A 39 6.41 -4.37 -10.08
CA ILE A 39 5.70 -3.37 -9.25
C ILE A 39 4.47 -4.04 -8.64
N LEU A 40 4.46 -4.18 -7.32
CA LEU A 40 3.28 -4.47 -6.51
C LEU A 40 2.52 -3.17 -6.28
N ARG A 41 1.32 -3.06 -6.83
CA ARG A 41 0.44 -1.90 -6.67
C ARG A 41 -0.68 -2.22 -5.69
N VAL A 42 -0.91 -1.35 -4.71
CA VAL A 42 -1.92 -1.52 -3.67
C VAL A 42 -2.88 -0.33 -3.60
N PRO A 43 -4.17 -0.54 -3.27
CA PRO A 43 -5.23 0.46 -3.43
C PRO A 43 -5.27 1.48 -2.30
N GLY A 44 -5.75 2.69 -2.64
CA GLY A 44 -6.33 3.60 -1.67
C GLY A 44 -7.58 3.03 -1.00
N TYR A 45 -8.08 3.71 0.02
CA TYR A 45 -9.25 3.28 0.79
C TYR A 45 -10.49 3.12 -0.11
N GLY A 46 -11.12 1.96 -0.03
CA GLY A 46 -12.26 1.62 -0.90
C GLY A 46 -11.93 1.45 -2.39
N GLY A 47 -10.65 1.54 -2.76
CA GLY A 47 -10.21 1.43 -4.15
C GLY A 47 -10.31 0.01 -4.71
N ASN A 48 -10.25 -0.07 -6.04
CA ASN A 48 -10.24 -1.32 -6.79
C ASN A 48 -9.07 -1.29 -7.78
N MET A 49 -8.04 -2.05 -7.50
CA MET A 49 -6.92 -2.21 -8.42
C MET A 49 -7.34 -3.05 -9.61
N LYS A 50 -7.04 -2.53 -10.80
CA LYS A 50 -7.29 -3.20 -12.09
C LYS A 50 -5.97 -3.34 -12.86
N SER A 51 -5.97 -4.22 -13.86
CA SER A 51 -4.90 -4.29 -14.86
C SER A 51 -4.71 -2.93 -15.53
N ILE A 52 -3.45 -2.51 -15.70
CA ILE A 52 -3.10 -1.27 -16.41
C ILE A 52 -2.51 -1.53 -17.80
N ALA A 53 -2.04 -2.76 -18.08
CA ALA A 53 -1.48 -3.22 -19.34
C ALA A 53 -0.46 -2.23 -19.96
N ARG A 54 0.47 -1.71 -19.14
CA ARG A 54 1.31 -0.59 -19.51
C ARG A 54 2.75 -0.96 -19.84
N PHE A 55 3.36 -1.88 -19.09
CA PHE A 55 4.80 -2.15 -19.16
C PHE A 55 5.10 -3.45 -19.90
N LYS A 56 6.01 -3.37 -20.90
CA LYS A 56 6.42 -4.52 -21.72
C LYS A 56 7.67 -5.22 -21.19
N ASP A 57 8.30 -4.67 -20.17
CA ASP A 57 9.58 -5.11 -19.59
C ASP A 57 9.57 -5.23 -18.07
N MET A 58 8.41 -5.00 -17.44
CA MET A 58 8.18 -5.14 -16.02
C MET A 58 6.88 -5.87 -15.76
N ILE A 59 6.87 -6.71 -14.76
CA ILE A 59 5.64 -7.30 -14.21
C ILE A 59 4.91 -6.26 -13.39
N VAL A 60 3.58 -6.22 -13.52
CA VAL A 60 2.70 -5.43 -12.65
C VAL A 60 1.76 -6.38 -11.92
N PHE A 61 1.76 -6.30 -10.60
CA PHE A 61 0.77 -7.00 -9.78
C PHE A 61 -0.13 -5.96 -9.11
N SER A 62 -1.28 -5.72 -9.70
CA SER A 62 -2.34 -4.84 -9.19
C SER A 62 -3.18 -5.62 -8.18
N PHE A 63 -2.77 -5.58 -6.91
CA PHE A 63 -3.28 -6.41 -5.84
C PHE A 63 -4.38 -5.72 -5.05
N ASN A 64 -5.44 -6.46 -4.74
CA ASN A 64 -6.53 -6.03 -3.87
C ASN A 64 -6.45 -6.83 -2.55
N PRO A 65 -6.09 -6.21 -1.42
CA PRO A 65 -6.19 -6.86 -0.12
C PRO A 65 -7.65 -7.11 0.24
N ARG A 66 -7.89 -7.84 1.31
CA ARG A 66 -9.24 -8.20 1.81
C ARG A 66 -10.22 -7.04 1.77
N GLY A 67 -11.42 -7.30 1.26
CA GLY A 67 -12.49 -6.32 1.18
C GLY A 67 -12.36 -5.28 0.07
N HIS A 68 -11.27 -5.27 -0.71
CA HIS A 68 -11.06 -4.34 -1.82
C HIS A 68 -11.26 -5.02 -3.18
N GLY A 69 -11.76 -4.26 -4.14
CA GLY A 69 -11.90 -4.69 -5.53
C GLY A 69 -12.55 -6.07 -5.68
N ASN A 70 -11.82 -7.01 -6.29
CA ASN A 70 -12.26 -8.40 -6.48
C ASN A 70 -11.96 -9.32 -5.26
N SER A 71 -11.52 -8.77 -4.11
CA SER A 71 -11.23 -9.50 -2.87
C SER A 71 -12.32 -9.30 -1.79
N GLN A 72 -13.58 -9.25 -2.18
CA GLN A 72 -14.71 -8.97 -1.26
C GLN A 72 -15.45 -10.22 -0.79
N GLU A 73 -15.18 -11.39 -1.36
CA GLU A 73 -15.95 -12.62 -1.17
C GLU A 73 -16.10 -13.02 0.31
N ASP A 74 -14.99 -13.04 1.05
CA ASP A 74 -14.95 -13.50 2.44
C ASP A 74 -15.08 -12.34 3.47
N ILE A 75 -15.20 -11.09 3.00
CA ILE A 75 -15.29 -9.90 3.86
C ILE A 75 -16.64 -9.21 3.67
N LYS A 76 -17.51 -9.37 4.67
CA LYS A 76 -18.81 -8.68 4.68
C LYS A 76 -18.63 -7.22 5.12
N GLY A 77 -19.44 -6.34 4.54
CA GLY A 77 -19.50 -4.93 4.90
C GLY A 77 -18.85 -3.98 3.90
N LYS A 78 -19.09 -2.69 4.08
CA LYS A 78 -18.58 -1.64 3.19
C LYS A 78 -17.13 -1.28 3.57
N PRO A 79 -16.27 -0.92 2.60
CA PRO A 79 -14.92 -0.42 2.89
C PRO A 79 -14.89 0.76 3.87
N SER A 80 -15.92 1.59 3.88
CA SER A 80 -16.03 2.76 4.77
C SER A 80 -15.88 2.47 6.27
N ASN A 81 -15.99 1.21 6.68
CA ASN A 81 -15.87 0.82 8.10
C ASN A 81 -14.60 0.02 8.41
N PHE A 82 -13.71 -0.18 7.44
CA PHE A 82 -12.56 -1.06 7.66
C PHE A 82 -11.57 -0.50 8.69
N TRP A 83 -11.42 0.81 8.79
CA TRP A 83 -10.47 1.45 9.71
C TRP A 83 -10.87 1.37 11.20
N ILE A 84 -12.15 1.08 11.52
CA ILE A 84 -12.62 0.79 12.88
C ILE A 84 -12.93 -0.70 13.11
N ARG A 85 -12.85 -1.52 12.05
CA ARG A 85 -13.26 -2.92 12.12
C ARG A 85 -12.31 -3.74 12.97
N GLY A 86 -12.85 -4.33 14.05
CA GLY A 86 -12.09 -5.15 14.98
C GLY A 86 -11.12 -4.37 15.86
N LEU A 87 -11.25 -3.05 15.94
CA LEU A 87 -10.32 -2.15 16.63
C LEU A 87 -10.37 -2.29 18.17
N ASP A 88 -11.28 -3.08 18.72
CA ASP A 88 -11.32 -3.37 20.16
C ASP A 88 -10.03 -4.08 20.67
N ASN A 89 -9.35 -4.81 19.81
CA ASN A 89 -8.06 -5.45 20.11
C ASN A 89 -7.18 -5.60 18.86
N LYS A 90 -5.88 -5.77 19.08
CA LYS A 90 -4.91 -5.87 17.98
C LYS A 90 -5.06 -7.16 17.16
N GLU A 91 -5.53 -8.25 17.75
CA GLU A 91 -5.69 -9.55 17.10
C GLU A 91 -6.87 -9.56 16.11
N GLY A 92 -7.90 -8.76 16.38
CA GLY A 92 -9.08 -8.64 15.53
C GLY A 92 -9.04 -7.48 14.54
N TYR A 93 -8.06 -6.59 14.66
CA TYR A 93 -8.03 -5.37 13.86
C TYR A 93 -7.83 -5.64 12.38
N TYR A 94 -8.66 -5.02 11.55
CA TYR A 94 -8.67 -5.21 10.11
C TYR A 94 -7.28 -5.06 9.46
N TYR A 95 -6.50 -4.06 9.87
CA TYR A 95 -5.19 -3.81 9.27
C TYR A 95 -4.13 -4.86 9.58
N GLN A 96 -4.28 -5.68 10.63
CA GLN A 96 -3.45 -6.87 10.79
C GLN A 96 -3.55 -7.76 9.55
N GLY A 97 -4.77 -8.08 9.16
CA GLY A 97 -5.00 -8.91 7.99
C GLY A 97 -4.62 -8.26 6.68
N ALA A 98 -4.93 -6.97 6.51
CA ALA A 98 -4.62 -6.25 5.28
C ALA A 98 -3.09 -6.14 5.03
N TYR A 99 -2.30 -5.96 6.08
CA TYR A 99 -0.83 -5.97 5.99
C TYR A 99 -0.30 -7.35 5.62
N LEU A 100 -0.81 -8.40 6.27
CA LEU A 100 -0.45 -9.78 5.96
C LEU A 100 -0.89 -10.21 4.54
N ASP A 101 -1.97 -9.64 4.01
CA ASP A 101 -2.36 -9.86 2.62
C ASP A 101 -1.31 -9.34 1.64
N CYS A 102 -0.71 -8.18 1.93
CA CYS A 102 0.36 -7.61 1.11
C CYS A 102 1.64 -8.46 1.18
N VAL A 103 1.98 -9.00 2.37
CA VAL A 103 3.07 -9.98 2.52
C VAL A 103 2.76 -11.26 1.74
N ARG A 104 1.51 -11.74 1.77
CA ARG A 104 1.09 -12.90 0.99
C ARG A 104 1.19 -12.67 -0.52
N ALA A 105 0.95 -11.44 -0.99
CA ALA A 105 1.20 -11.07 -2.37
C ALA A 105 2.68 -11.20 -2.76
N LEU A 106 3.61 -10.88 -1.85
CA LEU A 106 5.05 -11.11 -2.05
C LEU A 106 5.40 -12.59 -2.11
N ASP A 107 4.80 -13.45 -1.28
CA ASP A 107 5.00 -14.90 -1.35
C ASP A 107 4.61 -15.45 -2.71
N PHE A 108 3.48 -14.98 -3.26
CA PHE A 108 3.09 -15.32 -4.62
C PHE A 108 4.16 -14.87 -5.64
N LEU A 109 4.59 -13.62 -5.59
CA LEU A 109 5.61 -13.11 -6.52
C LEU A 109 6.91 -13.91 -6.43
N TYR A 110 7.36 -14.24 -5.23
CA TYR A 110 8.56 -15.04 -5.00
C TYR A 110 8.45 -16.48 -5.51
N SER A 111 7.25 -17.03 -5.63
CA SER A 111 7.02 -18.37 -6.18
C SER A 111 7.10 -18.43 -7.70
N ARG A 112 7.23 -17.27 -8.39
CA ARG A 112 7.15 -17.18 -9.85
C ARG A 112 8.54 -17.13 -10.49
N LYS A 113 8.79 -18.01 -11.46
CA LYS A 113 10.08 -18.11 -12.17
C LYS A 113 10.38 -16.88 -13.04
N GLU A 114 9.35 -16.22 -13.52
CA GLU A 114 9.42 -15.01 -14.34
C GLU A 114 9.72 -13.74 -13.54
N VAL A 115 9.68 -13.80 -12.22
CA VAL A 115 9.97 -12.68 -11.32
C VAL A 115 11.45 -12.61 -10.99
N ASP A 116 12.04 -11.42 -11.06
CA ASP A 116 13.35 -11.15 -10.46
C ASP A 116 13.17 -10.84 -8.96
N PRO A 117 13.57 -11.75 -8.07
CA PRO A 117 13.36 -11.60 -6.64
C PRO A 117 14.16 -10.46 -5.99
N LYS A 118 15.14 -9.88 -6.70
CA LYS A 118 15.94 -8.75 -6.24
C LYS A 118 15.38 -7.40 -6.67
N ARG A 119 14.37 -7.37 -7.54
CA ARG A 119 13.81 -6.15 -8.13
C ARG A 119 12.30 -6.10 -7.97
N ILE A 120 11.82 -6.00 -6.72
CA ILE A 120 10.40 -5.88 -6.38
C ILE A 120 10.15 -4.55 -5.70
N ALA A 121 9.37 -3.69 -6.34
CA ALA A 121 8.89 -2.42 -5.79
C ALA A 121 7.46 -2.55 -5.26
N VAL A 122 7.12 -1.76 -4.25
CA VAL A 122 5.74 -1.57 -3.80
C VAL A 122 5.33 -0.09 -3.92
N ALA A 123 4.12 0.17 -4.42
CA ALA A 123 3.63 1.53 -4.63
C ALA A 123 2.12 1.64 -4.37
N GLY A 124 1.72 2.77 -3.80
CA GLY A 124 0.32 3.11 -3.60
C GLY A 124 0.12 4.50 -3.00
N GLY A 125 -1.12 5.00 -3.07
CA GLY A 125 -1.49 6.29 -2.51
C GLY A 125 -2.50 6.18 -1.37
N SER A 126 -2.52 7.16 -0.47
CA SER A 126 -3.44 7.19 0.66
C SER A 126 -3.31 5.92 1.52
N GLN A 127 -4.36 5.15 1.73
CA GLN A 127 -4.27 3.82 2.35
C GLN A 127 -3.20 2.96 1.66
N GLY A 128 -3.13 2.99 0.32
CA GLY A 128 -2.11 2.27 -0.45
C GLY A 128 -0.68 2.74 -0.12
N GLY A 129 -0.51 4.00 0.22
CA GLY A 129 0.75 4.54 0.74
C GLY A 129 1.13 3.91 2.09
N GLY A 130 0.17 3.82 3.01
CA GLY A 130 0.35 3.12 4.28
C GLY A 130 0.61 1.62 4.10
N LEU A 131 -0.14 0.95 3.19
CA LEU A 131 0.10 -0.45 2.83
C LEU A 131 1.49 -0.65 2.22
N SER A 132 1.98 0.29 1.41
CA SER A 132 3.33 0.22 0.84
C SER A 132 4.40 0.34 1.92
N LEU A 133 4.24 1.28 2.85
CA LEU A 133 5.14 1.45 3.99
C LEU A 133 5.17 0.23 4.90
N SER A 134 3.98 -0.29 5.29
CA SER A 134 3.89 -1.50 6.13
C SER A 134 4.51 -2.71 5.44
N THR A 135 4.25 -2.91 4.15
CA THR A 135 4.83 -4.02 3.37
C THR A 135 6.35 -3.95 3.35
N ALA A 136 6.92 -2.77 3.07
CA ALA A 136 8.37 -2.59 3.04
C ALA A 136 9.04 -2.69 4.44
N ALA A 137 8.28 -2.41 5.50
CA ALA A 137 8.76 -2.56 6.88
C ALA A 137 8.72 -4.01 7.35
N LEU A 138 7.67 -4.76 6.99
CA LEU A 138 7.44 -6.14 7.43
C LEU A 138 8.20 -7.17 6.60
N ASP A 139 8.61 -6.80 5.38
CA ASP A 139 9.22 -7.76 4.46
C ASP A 139 10.42 -7.15 3.70
N SER A 140 11.60 -7.64 4.02
CA SER A 140 12.87 -7.18 3.43
C SER A 140 13.07 -7.59 1.97
N ARG A 141 12.17 -8.38 1.38
CA ARG A 141 12.16 -8.72 -0.05
C ARG A 141 11.77 -7.52 -0.93
N ILE A 142 11.16 -6.48 -0.36
CA ILE A 142 10.92 -5.23 -1.06
C ILE A 142 12.23 -4.49 -1.27
N SER A 143 12.55 -4.19 -2.53
CA SER A 143 13.76 -3.48 -2.94
C SER A 143 13.55 -1.98 -3.17
N LEU A 144 12.31 -1.53 -3.40
CA LEU A 144 11.93 -0.11 -3.54
C LEU A 144 10.53 0.13 -2.96
N CYS A 145 10.34 1.27 -2.28
CA CYS A 145 9.05 1.68 -1.73
C CYS A 145 8.66 3.08 -2.23
N ALA A 146 7.48 3.20 -2.85
CA ALA A 146 7.00 4.48 -3.39
C ALA A 146 5.58 4.83 -2.90
N PRO A 147 5.44 5.25 -1.64
CA PRO A 147 4.18 5.75 -1.10
C PRO A 147 3.93 7.19 -1.57
N HIS A 148 2.66 7.56 -1.79
CA HIS A 148 2.28 8.97 -1.92
C HIS A 148 1.08 9.27 -1.04
N ILE A 149 1.07 10.50 -0.47
CA ILE A 149 0.03 10.95 0.47
C ILE A 149 -0.39 9.83 1.46
N PRO A 150 0.57 9.18 2.18
CA PRO A 150 0.29 7.97 2.92
C PRO A 150 -0.66 8.20 4.10
N PHE A 151 -1.69 7.35 4.19
CA PHE A 151 -2.54 7.16 5.36
C PHE A 151 -1.93 6.11 6.29
N LEU A 152 -2.54 5.80 7.42
CA LEU A 152 -2.09 4.79 8.41
C LEU A 152 -0.77 5.17 9.11
N THR A 153 -0.54 6.46 9.30
CA THR A 153 0.71 6.95 9.87
C THR A 153 0.49 8.04 10.92
N ASN A 154 1.18 7.91 12.06
CA ASN A 154 1.19 8.82 13.19
C ASN A 154 -0.23 9.16 13.71
N TRP A 155 -0.92 8.16 14.20
CA TRP A 155 -2.32 8.27 14.65
C TRP A 155 -2.53 9.31 15.76
N ASP A 156 -1.58 9.43 16.68
CA ASP A 156 -1.66 10.44 17.76
C ASP A 156 -1.69 11.86 17.18
N LEU A 157 -0.79 12.18 16.24
CA LEU A 157 -0.79 13.49 15.59
C LEU A 157 -1.94 13.63 14.59
N TYR A 158 -2.33 12.53 13.94
CA TYR A 158 -3.43 12.52 12.98
C TYR A 158 -4.72 13.04 13.62
N PHE A 159 -5.14 12.48 14.76
CA PHE A 159 -6.37 12.90 15.44
C PHE A 159 -6.28 14.25 16.16
N LYS A 160 -5.09 14.84 16.26
CA LYS A 160 -4.90 16.23 16.69
C LYS A 160 -5.09 17.24 15.54
N THR A 161 -4.95 16.79 14.30
CA THR A 161 -4.99 17.65 13.10
C THR A 161 -6.20 17.37 12.19
N SER A 162 -6.81 16.21 12.33
CA SER A 162 -7.95 15.75 11.53
C SER A 162 -9.01 15.15 12.44
N HIS A 163 -10.28 15.45 12.13
CA HIS A 163 -11.42 14.95 12.89
C HIS A 163 -12.22 13.96 12.06
N TRP A 164 -12.54 12.82 12.68
CA TRP A 164 -13.37 11.79 12.07
C TRP A 164 -14.54 11.44 13.01
N PRO A 165 -15.74 11.97 12.74
CA PRO A 165 -16.92 11.72 13.57
C PRO A 165 -17.29 10.25 13.76
N GLU A 166 -16.90 9.40 12.80
CA GLU A 166 -17.12 7.96 12.90
C GLU A 166 -16.29 7.32 14.01
N MET A 167 -15.11 7.86 14.33
CA MET A 167 -14.28 7.37 15.43
C MET A 167 -14.90 7.73 16.77
N ASP A 168 -15.38 8.95 16.92
CA ASP A 168 -16.07 9.37 18.15
C ASP A 168 -17.29 8.49 18.39
N LYS A 169 -18.15 8.33 17.38
CA LYS A 169 -19.32 7.43 17.45
C LYS A 169 -18.95 6.00 17.79
N TRP A 170 -17.86 5.50 17.25
CA TRP A 170 -17.40 4.14 17.54
C TRP A 170 -16.89 4.01 18.98
N ILE A 171 -16.19 5.00 19.51
CA ILE A 171 -15.73 5.05 20.91
C ILE A 171 -16.94 5.13 21.84
N GLU A 172 -17.86 6.08 21.61
CA GLU A 172 -19.03 6.32 22.43
C GLU A 172 -20.01 5.12 22.45
N ALA A 173 -20.02 4.31 21.40
CA ALA A 173 -20.91 3.15 21.29
C ALA A 173 -20.64 2.04 22.31
N LYS A 174 -19.52 2.10 23.08
CA LYS A 174 -19.18 1.07 24.06
C LYS A 174 -18.36 1.66 25.21
N GLU A 175 -18.86 1.56 26.43
CA GLU A 175 -18.24 2.13 27.63
C GLU A 175 -16.77 1.73 27.84
N SER A 176 -16.41 0.49 27.46
CA SER A 176 -15.02 0.00 27.56
C SER A 176 -14.05 0.62 26.54
N ARG A 177 -14.53 1.44 25.59
CA ARG A 177 -13.71 2.11 24.58
C ARG A 177 -13.32 3.49 25.05
N THR A 178 -12.05 3.79 24.95
CA THR A 178 -11.49 5.13 25.24
C THR A 178 -10.54 5.52 24.12
N TRP A 179 -10.27 6.80 23.96
CA TRP A 179 -9.22 7.27 23.06
C TRP A 179 -7.87 6.60 23.36
N GLN A 180 -7.53 6.46 24.63
CA GLN A 180 -6.28 5.83 25.06
C GLN A 180 -6.18 4.37 24.61
N SER A 181 -7.21 3.55 24.87
CA SER A 181 -7.24 2.14 24.47
C SER A 181 -7.24 1.98 22.95
N THR A 182 -7.96 2.85 22.26
CA THR A 182 -8.05 2.88 20.79
C THR A 182 -6.70 3.20 20.15
N LEU A 183 -6.06 4.30 20.55
CA LEU A 183 -4.74 4.68 20.06
C LEU A 183 -3.66 3.64 20.40
N LYS A 184 -3.78 2.98 21.56
CA LYS A 184 -2.89 1.85 21.91
C LYS A 184 -3.02 0.70 20.91
N THR A 185 -4.24 0.30 20.53
CA THR A 185 -4.45 -0.73 19.51
C THR A 185 -3.91 -0.25 18.15
N MET A 186 -4.24 0.97 17.72
CA MET A 186 -3.80 1.52 16.45
C MET A 186 -2.27 1.65 16.34
N SER A 187 -1.58 1.89 17.47
CA SER A 187 -0.12 2.06 17.49
C SER A 187 0.66 0.83 17.00
N TYR A 188 0.10 -0.38 17.14
CA TYR A 188 0.70 -1.60 16.60
C TYR A 188 0.70 -1.65 15.06
N PHE A 189 -0.17 -0.87 14.42
CA PHE A 189 -0.37 -0.82 12.98
C PHE A 189 0.02 0.54 12.39
N ASP A 190 0.59 1.41 13.19
CA ASP A 190 1.06 2.72 12.77
C ASP A 190 2.36 2.57 11.98
N THR A 191 2.32 2.95 10.71
CA THR A 191 3.49 2.83 9.82
C THR A 191 4.65 3.72 10.26
N MET A 192 4.41 4.78 11.03
CA MET A 192 5.47 5.58 11.64
C MET A 192 6.29 4.73 12.64
N ASN A 193 5.62 3.86 13.41
CA ASN A 193 6.31 2.96 14.36
C ASN A 193 7.09 1.86 13.64
N MET A 194 6.64 1.45 12.44
CA MET A 194 7.30 0.46 11.60
C MET A 194 8.42 1.06 10.73
N ALA A 195 8.40 2.36 10.46
CA ALA A 195 9.32 3.04 9.55
C ALA A 195 10.82 2.76 9.79
N PRO A 196 11.32 2.59 11.03
CA PRO A 196 12.72 2.22 11.26
C PRO A 196 13.15 0.88 10.67
N TRP A 197 12.20 0.00 10.31
CA TRP A 197 12.46 -1.30 9.70
C TRP A 197 12.55 -1.23 8.16
N ILE A 198 12.11 -0.12 7.54
CA ILE A 198 12.23 0.10 6.09
C ILE A 198 13.70 0.34 5.76
N LYS A 199 14.30 -0.59 5.01
CA LYS A 199 15.72 -0.56 4.62
C LYS A 199 15.90 -0.22 3.14
N CYS A 200 14.89 -0.47 2.31
CA CYS A 200 14.96 -0.18 0.88
C CYS A 200 14.87 1.32 0.60
N PRO A 201 15.38 1.80 -0.56
CA PRO A 201 15.17 3.17 -1.00
C PRO A 201 13.67 3.51 -1.07
N LEU A 202 13.34 4.74 -0.63
CA LEU A 202 11.98 5.24 -0.55
C LEU A 202 11.84 6.54 -1.34
N PHE A 203 10.77 6.67 -2.13
CA PHE A 203 10.38 7.89 -2.82
C PHE A 203 8.94 8.27 -2.48
N MET A 204 8.73 9.37 -1.77
CA MET A 204 7.43 9.78 -1.23
C MET A 204 6.87 11.01 -1.95
N GLY A 205 5.60 10.97 -2.35
CA GLY A 205 4.84 12.14 -2.80
C GLY A 205 3.99 12.72 -1.67
N VAL A 206 3.97 14.05 -1.50
CA VAL A 206 3.22 14.74 -0.44
C VAL A 206 2.46 15.94 -0.99
N GLY A 207 1.14 15.98 -0.79
CA GLY A 207 0.30 17.17 -1.04
C GLY A 207 0.31 18.09 0.19
N LEU A 208 0.74 19.34 0.04
CA LEU A 208 0.87 20.23 1.21
C LEU A 208 -0.46 20.78 1.75
N GLN A 209 -1.54 20.70 0.98
CA GLN A 209 -2.89 21.11 1.41
C GLN A 209 -3.80 19.91 1.66
N ASP A 210 -3.21 18.73 1.91
CA ASP A 210 -3.96 17.51 2.20
C ASP A 210 -4.55 17.55 3.61
N SER A 211 -5.88 17.64 3.72
CA SER A 211 -6.62 17.61 4.98
C SER A 211 -7.05 16.19 5.38
N ILE A 212 -6.91 15.21 4.47
CA ILE A 212 -7.26 13.79 4.72
C ILE A 212 -6.06 13.01 5.24
N CYS A 213 -4.90 13.20 4.60
CA CYS A 213 -3.62 12.68 5.09
C CYS A 213 -2.67 13.86 5.31
N PRO A 214 -2.76 14.56 6.44
CA PRO A 214 -2.03 15.81 6.67
C PRO A 214 -0.53 15.64 6.43
N PRO A 215 0.13 16.58 5.74
CA PRO A 215 1.54 16.47 5.38
C PRO A 215 2.45 16.26 6.60
N VAL A 216 2.06 16.79 7.76
CA VAL A 216 2.80 16.60 9.01
C VAL A 216 2.90 15.11 9.40
N THR A 217 1.87 14.30 9.15
CA THR A 217 1.91 12.84 9.40
C THR A 217 2.78 12.13 8.38
N CYS A 218 2.75 12.58 7.11
CA CYS A 218 3.62 12.06 6.05
C CYS A 218 5.10 12.32 6.37
N PHE A 219 5.45 13.51 6.80
CA PHE A 219 6.82 13.83 7.19
C PHE A 219 7.24 13.15 8.49
N ALA A 220 6.33 12.89 9.42
CA ALA A 220 6.63 12.13 10.62
C ALA A 220 7.12 10.71 10.29
N VAL A 221 6.42 9.98 9.42
CA VAL A 221 6.87 8.65 8.98
C VAL A 221 8.14 8.74 8.14
N TYR A 222 8.22 9.70 7.20
CA TYR A 222 9.41 9.90 6.36
C TYR A 222 10.67 10.08 7.21
N ASN A 223 10.62 10.94 8.23
CA ASN A 223 11.77 11.24 9.07
C ASN A 223 12.28 10.01 9.84
N ARG A 224 11.43 9.03 10.14
CA ARG A 224 11.81 7.80 10.85
C ARG A 224 12.39 6.70 9.95
N VAL A 225 12.19 6.77 8.64
CA VAL A 225 12.83 5.86 7.69
C VAL A 225 14.34 6.07 7.73
N LYS A 226 15.11 5.00 7.94
CA LYS A 226 16.58 5.06 8.06
C LYS A 226 17.31 4.87 6.73
N GLY A 227 16.64 4.27 5.73
CA GLY A 227 17.20 4.02 4.41
C GLY A 227 17.37 5.28 3.56
N LYS A 228 17.93 5.13 2.36
CA LYS A 228 17.96 6.20 1.35
C LYS A 228 16.52 6.62 1.04
N LYS A 229 16.24 7.91 1.08
CA LYS A 229 14.88 8.41 0.91
C LYS A 229 14.87 9.75 0.22
N GLU A 230 13.88 9.93 -0.63
CA GLU A 230 13.62 11.12 -1.41
C GLU A 230 12.13 11.47 -1.29
N TYR A 231 11.78 12.73 -1.44
CA TYR A 231 10.38 13.14 -1.49
C TYR A 231 10.15 14.24 -2.53
N LEU A 232 8.90 14.34 -2.96
CA LEU A 232 8.39 15.43 -3.79
C LEU A 232 7.18 16.04 -3.10
N VAL A 233 7.16 17.36 -2.98
CA VAL A 233 6.00 18.10 -2.47
C VAL A 233 5.24 18.76 -3.60
N TYR A 234 3.92 18.79 -3.43
CA TYR A 234 2.98 19.44 -4.33
C TYR A 234 2.26 20.55 -3.54
N PRO A 235 2.74 21.81 -3.58
CA PRO A 235 2.31 22.87 -2.67
C PRO A 235 0.81 23.17 -2.70
N LEU A 236 0.17 23.02 -3.86
CA LEU A 236 -1.26 23.31 -4.06
C LEU A 236 -2.13 22.04 -4.06
N ALA A 237 -1.52 20.84 -3.97
CA ALA A 237 -2.28 19.61 -3.98
C ALA A 237 -2.92 19.34 -2.61
N LYS A 238 -4.20 18.99 -2.65
CA LYS A 238 -4.98 18.47 -1.53
C LYS A 238 -4.69 16.97 -1.38
N HIS A 239 -5.71 16.12 -1.19
CA HIS A 239 -5.56 14.66 -1.12
C HIS A 239 -5.25 14.06 -2.50
N SER A 240 -4.15 14.50 -3.10
CA SER A 240 -3.69 14.09 -4.43
C SER A 240 -2.21 14.41 -4.61
N VAL A 241 -1.65 13.90 -5.68
CA VAL A 241 -0.36 14.30 -6.23
C VAL A 241 -0.56 14.80 -7.66
N ASP A 242 0.40 15.53 -8.22
CA ASP A 242 0.35 15.95 -9.61
C ASP A 242 0.24 14.75 -10.56
N LYS A 243 -0.38 14.95 -11.71
CA LYS A 243 -0.56 13.89 -12.72
C LYS A 243 0.76 13.29 -13.19
N SER A 244 1.83 14.09 -13.21
CA SER A 244 3.19 13.64 -13.58
C SER A 244 3.85 12.77 -12.53
N HIS A 245 3.38 12.79 -11.26
CA HIS A 245 3.99 12.05 -10.15
C HIS A 245 4.12 10.55 -10.45
N HIS A 246 3.07 9.95 -10.99
CA HIS A 246 3.12 8.52 -11.30
C HIS A 246 4.18 8.18 -12.34
N GLN A 247 4.36 9.05 -13.35
CA GLN A 247 5.42 8.86 -14.33
C GLN A 247 6.81 9.05 -13.72
N LEU A 248 6.99 10.04 -12.84
CA LEU A 248 8.24 10.26 -12.11
C LEU A 248 8.59 9.04 -11.24
N VAL A 249 7.63 8.51 -10.49
CA VAL A 249 7.81 7.30 -9.67
C VAL A 249 8.19 6.09 -10.55
N PHE A 250 7.51 5.88 -11.67
CA PHE A 250 7.85 4.79 -12.57
C PHE A 250 9.24 4.95 -13.16
N ASN A 251 9.62 6.15 -13.58
CA ASN A 251 10.96 6.42 -14.10
C ASN A 251 12.04 6.19 -13.03
N TRP A 252 11.79 6.65 -11.79
CA TRP A 252 12.66 6.38 -10.64
C TRP A 252 12.83 4.88 -10.39
N MET A 253 11.74 4.10 -10.40
CA MET A 253 11.80 2.64 -10.24
C MET A 253 12.61 2.00 -11.40
N ARG A 254 12.36 2.42 -12.63
CA ARG A 254 13.08 1.91 -13.80
C ARG A 254 14.58 2.17 -13.71
N GLU A 255 14.98 3.39 -13.34
CA GLU A 255 16.37 3.77 -13.11
C GLU A 255 17.03 2.87 -12.05
N LYS A 256 16.37 2.74 -10.87
CA LYS A 256 16.88 1.89 -9.78
C LYS A 256 16.94 0.41 -10.16
N PHE A 257 16.11 -0.05 -11.07
CA PHE A 257 16.12 -1.41 -11.61
C PHE A 257 17.05 -1.60 -12.82
N GLY A 258 17.74 -0.56 -13.25
CA GLY A 258 18.64 -0.60 -14.41
C GLY A 258 17.91 -0.74 -15.74
N LEU A 259 16.65 -0.31 -15.82
CA LEU A 259 15.87 -0.27 -17.06
C LEU A 259 15.98 1.09 -17.73
N LYS A 260 15.89 1.13 -19.07
CA LYS A 260 15.84 2.41 -19.81
C LYS A 260 14.58 3.19 -19.42
N SER A 261 14.69 4.51 -19.29
CA SER A 261 13.52 5.37 -19.08
C SER A 261 12.51 5.16 -20.22
N SER A 262 11.23 5.00 -19.86
CA SER A 262 10.16 5.01 -20.86
C SER A 262 10.01 6.46 -21.36
N ARG A 263 10.20 6.66 -22.63
CA ARG A 263 9.88 7.94 -23.31
C ARG A 263 8.38 8.21 -23.28
#